data_6c1ac5ed2ab836fde1a71ba5c7d68547
#
_entry.id   6c1ac5ed2ab836fde1a71ba5c7d68547
#
_cell.length_a   1.000
_cell.length_b   1.000
_cell.length_c   1.000
_cell.angle_alpha   90.00
_cell.angle_beta   90.00
_cell.angle_gamma   90.00
#
_symmetry.space_group_name_H-M   'P 1'
#
loop_
_entity.id
_entity.type
_entity.pdbx_description
1 polymer ?
#
loop_
_entity_poly.entity_id
_entity_poly.type
_entity_poly.pdbx_seq_one_letter_code
_entity_poly.pdbx_strand_id
1 'polypeptide(L)'
;MTIINKRTAVFLLIAAGALIAQTPAITRTVVTRKDVSVPGREAVVARVEIIPGGFAGRHTHPGDEISYILEGEGEILMEGQPPLKVKPGDGFVVPAGVKHDAHNTGSQTLKLVGVYVVEKGKPMSTPTP
;
A
#
# COMPACT_ATOMS: atom_id res chain seq x y z
N MET A 1 3.02 43.66 -61.25
CA MET A 1 3.80 43.32 -60.05
C MET A 1 2.86 42.60 -59.07
N THR A 2 2.88 41.27 -59.04
CA THR A 2 1.90 40.44 -58.30
C THR A 2 2.56 39.95 -57.01
N ILE A 3 2.07 40.43 -55.89
CA ILE A 3 2.58 40.04 -54.54
C ILE A 3 1.86 38.75 -54.14
N ILE A 4 2.58 37.63 -54.11
CA ILE A 4 2.10 36.34 -53.63
C ILE A 4 2.31 36.27 -52.12
N ASN A 5 1.18 36.36 -51.38
CA ASN A 5 1.17 36.23 -49.93
C ASN A 5 1.21 34.74 -49.52
N LYS A 6 2.39 34.26 -49.09
CA LYS A 6 2.55 32.91 -48.54
C LYS A 6 2.00 32.91 -47.09
N ARG A 7 0.78 32.37 -46.89
CA ARG A 7 0.27 32.06 -45.57
C ARG A 7 0.89 30.75 -45.10
N THR A 8 1.81 30.86 -44.14
CA THR A 8 2.40 29.72 -43.46
C THR A 8 1.37 29.18 -42.46
N ALA A 9 0.78 28.04 -42.78
CA ALA A 9 -0.09 27.35 -41.82
C ALA A 9 0.78 26.57 -40.81
N VAL A 10 0.76 27.01 -39.56
CA VAL A 10 1.40 26.30 -38.44
C VAL A 10 0.42 25.23 -37.96
N PHE A 11 0.72 23.98 -38.26
CA PHE A 11 -0.01 22.83 -37.68
C PHE A 11 0.50 22.60 -36.25
N LEU A 12 -0.33 22.94 -35.26
CA LEU A 12 -0.08 22.55 -33.87
C LEU A 12 -0.43 21.05 -33.76
N LEU A 13 0.58 20.20 -33.67
CA LEU A 13 0.39 18.79 -33.26
C LEU A 13 0.11 18.78 -31.76
N ILE A 14 -1.14 18.58 -31.39
CA ILE A 14 -1.52 18.27 -29.99
C ILE A 14 -1.22 16.77 -29.81
N ALA A 15 -0.11 16.47 -29.17
CA ALA A 15 0.18 15.12 -28.71
C ALA A 15 -0.76 14.82 -27.52
N ALA A 16 -1.82 14.05 -27.78
CA ALA A 16 -2.65 13.49 -26.71
C ALA A 16 -1.83 12.40 -25.99
N GLY A 17 -1.14 12.78 -24.93
CA GLY A 17 -0.50 11.85 -24.02
C GLY A 17 -1.57 11.00 -23.33
N ALA A 18 -1.65 9.71 -23.65
CA ALA A 18 -2.47 8.77 -22.91
C ALA A 18 -1.95 8.70 -21.47
N LEU A 19 -2.72 9.18 -20.50
CA LEU A 19 -2.46 8.93 -19.08
C LEU A 19 -2.65 7.43 -18.83
N ILE A 20 -1.55 6.68 -18.79
CA ILE A 20 -1.58 5.28 -18.36
C ILE A 20 -1.72 5.33 -16.83
N ALA A 21 -2.86 4.89 -16.32
CA ALA A 21 -3.06 4.73 -14.87
C ALA A 21 -2.06 3.68 -14.37
N GLN A 22 -1.20 4.07 -13.39
CA GLN A 22 -0.24 3.15 -12.79
C GLN A 22 -0.96 2.18 -11.85
N THR A 23 -0.60 0.89 -11.90
CA THR A 23 -1.07 -0.10 -10.95
C THR A 23 -0.61 0.28 -9.54
N PRO A 24 -1.51 0.35 -8.54
CA PRO A 24 -1.10 0.62 -7.17
C PRO A 24 -0.07 -0.41 -6.68
N ALA A 25 0.96 0.05 -5.96
CA ALA A 25 1.99 -0.84 -5.41
C ALA A 25 1.41 -1.80 -4.37
N ILE A 26 0.34 -1.39 -3.67
CA ILE A 26 -0.35 -2.15 -2.65
C ILE A 26 -1.85 -2.17 -2.91
N THR A 27 -2.47 -3.34 -2.67
CA THR A 27 -3.92 -3.52 -2.64
C THR A 27 -4.32 -4.10 -1.30
N ARG A 28 -5.33 -3.50 -0.65
CA ARG A 28 -5.94 -4.00 0.58
C ARG A 28 -7.41 -4.32 0.32
N THR A 29 -7.80 -5.56 0.60
CA THR A 29 -9.20 -6.00 0.49
C THR A 29 -9.70 -6.43 1.86
N VAL A 30 -10.64 -5.67 2.42
CA VAL A 30 -11.28 -6.03 3.70
C VAL A 30 -12.14 -7.28 3.49
N VAL A 31 -11.83 -8.33 4.25
CA VAL A 31 -12.58 -9.61 4.23
C VAL A 31 -13.73 -9.57 5.23
N THR A 32 -13.47 -9.06 6.43
CA THR A 32 -14.47 -8.89 7.46
C THR A 32 -14.09 -7.79 8.44
N ARG A 33 -15.09 -7.22 9.08
CA ARG A 33 -14.95 -6.20 10.13
C ARG A 33 -16.03 -6.43 11.18
N LYS A 34 -15.64 -6.59 12.43
CA LYS A 34 -16.57 -6.80 13.56
C LYS A 34 -16.01 -6.26 14.87
N ASP A 35 -16.91 -5.87 15.74
CA ASP A 35 -16.58 -5.56 17.13
C ASP A 35 -15.96 -6.78 17.80
N VAL A 36 -14.96 -6.53 18.63
CA VAL A 36 -14.33 -7.54 19.49
C VAL A 36 -14.77 -7.33 20.95
N SER A 37 -14.40 -8.26 21.83
CA SER A 37 -14.78 -8.21 23.25
C SER A 37 -14.17 -7.02 24.02
N VAL A 38 -13.16 -6.34 23.46
CA VAL A 38 -12.57 -5.14 24.05
C VAL A 38 -13.45 -3.93 23.70
N PRO A 39 -14.00 -3.20 24.66
CA PRO A 39 -14.86 -2.05 24.39
C PRO A 39 -14.18 -1.00 23.52
N GLY A 40 -14.93 -0.47 22.54
CA GLY A 40 -14.45 0.56 21.61
C GLY A 40 -13.47 0.07 20.53
N ARG A 41 -13.25 -1.24 20.41
CA ARG A 41 -12.37 -1.86 19.42
C ARG A 41 -13.14 -2.71 18.44
N GLU A 42 -12.60 -2.78 17.22
CA GLU A 42 -13.05 -3.70 16.19
C GLU A 42 -11.86 -4.46 15.61
N ALA A 43 -12.10 -5.68 15.15
CA ALA A 43 -11.14 -6.42 14.33
C ALA A 43 -11.49 -6.22 12.86
N VAL A 44 -10.48 -5.89 12.08
CA VAL A 44 -10.54 -5.84 10.61
C VAL A 44 -9.60 -6.90 10.08
N VAL A 45 -10.13 -7.85 9.32
CA VAL A 45 -9.31 -8.83 8.59
C VAL A 45 -9.22 -8.41 7.15
N ALA A 46 -8.00 -8.22 6.65
CA ALA A 46 -7.76 -7.82 5.28
C ALA A 46 -6.75 -8.72 4.60
N ARG A 47 -6.95 -8.95 3.31
CA ARG A 47 -5.92 -9.48 2.42
C ARG A 47 -5.14 -8.30 1.86
N VAL A 48 -3.82 -8.40 1.95
CA VAL A 48 -2.88 -7.38 1.47
C VAL A 48 -1.99 -7.99 0.41
N GLU A 49 -1.83 -7.30 -0.70
CA GLU A 49 -1.00 -7.70 -1.82
C GLU A 49 -0.09 -6.54 -2.21
N ILE A 50 1.22 -6.82 -2.33
CA ILE A 50 2.24 -5.85 -2.72
C ILE A 50 2.97 -6.39 -3.94
N ILE A 51 3.00 -5.62 -5.03
CA ILE A 51 3.69 -6.02 -6.27
C ILE A 51 5.20 -6.15 -6.05
N PRO A 52 5.94 -6.93 -6.87
CA PRO A 52 7.40 -7.03 -6.77
C PRO A 52 8.07 -5.65 -6.75
N GLY A 53 9.00 -5.44 -5.80
CA GLY A 53 9.70 -4.17 -5.61
C GLY A 53 8.86 -3.06 -4.98
N GLY A 54 7.56 -3.28 -4.76
CA GLY A 54 6.64 -2.29 -4.21
C GLY A 54 6.76 -2.10 -2.70
N PHE A 55 6.28 -0.96 -2.23
CA PHE A 55 6.16 -0.60 -0.82
C PHE A 55 4.69 -0.40 -0.45
N ALA A 56 4.34 -0.73 0.78
CA ALA A 56 3.02 -0.40 1.33
C ALA A 56 2.83 1.11 1.51
N GLY A 57 3.92 1.84 1.70
CA GLY A 57 3.97 3.22 2.13
C GLY A 57 3.98 3.33 3.66
N ARG A 58 4.87 4.19 4.17
CA ARG A 58 5.04 4.35 5.62
C ARG A 58 3.77 4.88 6.26
N HIS A 59 3.30 4.22 7.32
CA HIS A 59 2.03 4.52 7.96
C HIS A 59 1.96 4.00 9.40
N THR A 60 0.87 4.34 10.09
CA THR A 60 0.50 3.84 11.41
C THR A 60 -0.92 3.28 11.40
N HIS A 61 -1.25 2.45 12.38
CA HIS A 61 -2.63 2.02 12.69
C HIS A 61 -3.05 2.45 14.08
N PRO A 62 -4.34 2.74 14.31
CA PRO A 62 -4.88 3.08 15.64
C PRO A 62 -5.14 1.83 16.50
N GLY A 63 -4.26 0.86 16.42
CA GLY A 63 -4.32 -0.43 17.11
C GLY A 63 -3.24 -1.37 16.60
N ASP A 64 -3.25 -2.61 17.10
CA ASP A 64 -2.25 -3.61 16.73
C ASP A 64 -2.55 -4.21 15.35
N GLU A 65 -1.52 -4.44 14.56
CA GLU A 65 -1.55 -5.28 13.38
C GLU A 65 -0.92 -6.64 13.70
N ILE A 66 -1.64 -7.70 13.38
CA ILE A 66 -1.18 -9.09 13.52
C ILE A 66 -1.26 -9.70 12.11
N SER A 67 -0.13 -10.03 11.53
CA SER A 67 -0.06 -10.43 10.13
C SER A 67 0.62 -11.77 9.92
N TYR A 68 0.19 -12.48 8.87
CA TYR A 68 0.71 -13.77 8.47
C TYR A 68 0.97 -13.80 6.96
N ILE A 69 2.17 -14.22 6.56
CA ILE A 69 2.59 -14.28 5.17
C ILE A 69 2.08 -15.54 4.50
N LEU A 70 1.37 -15.37 3.39
CA LEU A 70 0.82 -16.47 2.58
C LEU A 70 1.75 -16.82 1.41
N GLU A 71 2.23 -15.82 0.69
CA GLU A 71 3.05 -16.00 -0.52
C GLU A 71 4.07 -14.86 -0.65
N GLY A 72 5.18 -15.13 -1.32
CA GLY A 72 6.21 -14.15 -1.61
C GLY A 72 7.15 -13.89 -0.43
N GLU A 73 8.10 -13.00 -0.65
CA GLU A 73 9.13 -12.62 0.32
C GLU A 73 9.19 -11.11 0.45
N GLY A 74 9.57 -10.62 1.62
CA GLY A 74 9.66 -9.21 1.86
C GLY A 74 10.39 -8.83 3.13
N GLU A 75 10.33 -7.55 3.44
CA GLU A 75 10.85 -6.97 4.69
C GLU A 75 9.77 -6.10 5.32
N ILE A 76 9.62 -6.25 6.63
CA ILE A 76 8.80 -5.35 7.45
C ILE A 76 9.74 -4.36 8.12
N LEU A 77 9.50 -3.08 7.86
CA LEU A 77 10.33 -1.97 8.30
C LEU A 77 9.60 -1.23 9.42
N MET A 78 9.95 -1.51 10.68
CA MET A 78 9.37 -0.83 11.85
C MET A 78 10.36 0.20 12.40
N GLU A 79 9.85 1.38 12.76
CA GLU A 79 10.67 2.42 13.35
C GLU A 79 11.40 1.93 14.60
N GLY A 80 12.71 2.18 14.67
CA GLY A 80 13.57 1.77 15.78
C GLY A 80 13.97 0.29 15.79
N GLN A 81 13.61 -0.47 14.76
CA GLN A 81 13.94 -1.89 14.62
C GLN A 81 14.74 -2.15 13.34
N PRO A 82 15.64 -3.14 13.32
CA PRO A 82 16.22 -3.59 12.06
C PRO A 82 15.14 -4.19 11.14
N PRO A 83 15.34 -4.20 9.81
CA PRO A 83 14.42 -4.84 8.88
C PRO A 83 14.16 -6.31 9.27
N LEU A 84 12.88 -6.68 9.36
CA LEU A 84 12.44 -8.05 9.60
C LEU A 84 12.16 -8.74 8.26
N LYS A 85 13.03 -9.66 7.85
CA LYS A 85 12.79 -10.50 6.67
C LYS A 85 11.65 -11.47 6.94
N VAL A 86 10.74 -11.60 5.96
CA VAL A 86 9.57 -12.47 6.04
C VAL A 86 9.42 -13.33 4.78
N LYS A 87 8.91 -14.53 4.97
CA LYS A 87 8.60 -15.54 3.94
C LYS A 87 7.30 -16.25 4.28
N PRO A 88 6.73 -17.07 3.39
CA PRO A 88 5.51 -17.82 3.68
C PRO A 88 5.61 -18.63 4.98
N GLY A 89 4.57 -18.50 5.82
CA GLY A 89 4.50 -19.14 7.13
C GLY A 89 4.99 -18.27 8.28
N ASP A 90 5.65 -17.14 8.00
CA ASP A 90 6.06 -16.20 9.03
C ASP A 90 4.88 -15.32 9.47
N GLY A 91 4.88 -14.96 10.75
CA GLY A 91 3.97 -14.01 11.33
C GLY A 91 4.73 -12.87 12.00
N PHE A 92 4.08 -11.71 12.10
CA PHE A 92 4.63 -10.57 12.82
C PHE A 92 3.53 -9.72 13.47
N VAL A 93 3.92 -8.91 14.43
CA VAL A 93 3.04 -7.94 15.08
C VAL A 93 3.64 -6.55 14.97
N VAL A 94 2.83 -5.58 14.55
CA VAL A 94 3.15 -4.17 14.62
C VAL A 94 2.30 -3.56 15.74
N PRO A 95 2.90 -3.07 16.84
CA PRO A 95 2.15 -2.44 17.91
C PRO A 95 1.44 -1.16 17.46
N ALA A 96 0.36 -0.82 18.15
CA ALA A 96 -0.42 0.38 17.88
C ALA A 96 0.46 1.63 17.79
N GLY A 97 0.24 2.45 16.76
CA GLY A 97 0.92 3.72 16.55
C GLY A 97 2.37 3.64 16.09
N VAL A 98 2.94 2.44 15.94
CA VAL A 98 4.31 2.28 15.42
C VAL A 98 4.35 2.58 13.92
N LYS A 99 5.21 3.51 13.52
CA LYS A 99 5.45 3.81 12.11
C LYS A 99 6.15 2.62 11.45
N HIS A 100 5.57 2.14 10.37
CA HIS A 100 6.10 0.98 9.66
C HIS A 100 5.78 1.01 8.17
N ASP A 101 6.46 0.16 7.44
CA ASP A 101 6.28 -0.09 6.02
C ASP A 101 6.47 -1.58 5.73
N ALA A 102 6.01 -2.04 4.58
CA ALA A 102 6.31 -3.36 4.06
C ALA A 102 6.88 -3.22 2.65
N HIS A 103 8.00 -3.88 2.40
CA HIS A 103 8.69 -3.87 1.11
C HIS A 103 8.71 -5.29 0.53
N ASN A 104 8.19 -5.46 -0.66
CA ASN A 104 8.33 -6.71 -1.40
C ASN A 104 9.72 -6.79 -2.03
N THR A 105 10.58 -7.65 -1.49
CA THR A 105 11.96 -7.86 -1.97
C THR A 105 12.08 -9.04 -2.93
N GLY A 106 11.00 -9.76 -3.17
CA GLY A 106 10.95 -10.92 -4.06
C GLY A 106 10.55 -10.59 -5.48
N SER A 107 10.44 -11.63 -6.30
CA SER A 107 10.03 -11.57 -7.71
C SER A 107 8.54 -11.88 -7.93
N GLN A 108 7.83 -12.29 -6.89
CA GLN A 108 6.40 -12.57 -6.88
C GLN A 108 5.65 -11.56 -6.04
N THR A 109 4.34 -11.45 -6.22
CA THR A 109 3.48 -10.65 -5.33
C THR A 109 3.61 -11.16 -3.90
N LEU A 110 3.92 -10.26 -2.97
CA LEU A 110 3.87 -10.54 -1.54
C LEU A 110 2.41 -10.50 -1.10
N LYS A 111 1.90 -11.62 -0.56
CA LYS A 111 0.52 -11.74 -0.09
C LYS A 111 0.51 -12.08 1.39
N LEU A 112 -0.26 -11.33 2.15
CA LEU A 112 -0.43 -11.55 3.57
C LEU A 112 -1.88 -11.33 4.00
N VAL A 113 -2.24 -11.94 5.12
CA VAL A 113 -3.46 -11.61 5.88
C VAL A 113 -3.04 -10.73 7.04
N GLY A 114 -3.62 -9.53 7.10
CA GLY A 114 -3.50 -8.63 8.24
C GLY A 114 -4.77 -8.66 9.09
N VAL A 115 -4.61 -8.80 10.39
CA VAL A 115 -5.66 -8.62 11.38
C VAL A 115 -5.34 -7.38 12.19
N TYR A 116 -6.23 -6.40 12.11
CA TYR A 116 -6.06 -5.10 12.76
C TYR A 116 -7.07 -4.99 13.88
N VAL A 117 -6.60 -4.87 15.13
CA VAL A 117 -7.46 -4.64 16.30
C VAL A 117 -7.38 -3.16 16.64
N VAL A 118 -8.31 -2.38 16.12
CA VAL A 118 -8.21 -0.93 16.04
C VAL A 118 -9.35 -0.21 16.75
N GLU A 119 -9.13 1.06 17.09
CA GLU A 119 -10.17 1.93 17.65
C GLU A 119 -11.25 2.19 16.60
N LYS A 120 -12.52 2.03 17.03
CA LYS A 120 -13.68 2.33 16.18
C LYS A 120 -13.74 3.82 15.85
N GLY A 121 -14.14 4.13 14.63
CA GLY A 121 -14.32 5.50 14.17
C GLY A 121 -13.05 6.23 13.76
N LYS A 122 -11.88 5.62 13.91
CA LYS A 122 -10.61 6.16 13.41
C LYS A 122 -10.24 5.56 12.05
N PRO A 123 -9.49 6.29 11.20
CA PRO A 123 -8.92 5.73 9.98
C PRO A 123 -8.06 4.50 10.32
N MET A 124 -8.26 3.40 9.60
CA MET A 124 -7.50 2.17 9.82
C MET A 124 -5.99 2.35 9.57
N SER A 125 -5.63 3.27 8.69
CA SER A 125 -4.24 3.58 8.32
C SER A 125 -4.07 5.09 8.14
N THR A 126 -3.00 5.63 8.69
CA THR A 126 -2.62 7.04 8.54
C THR A 126 -1.22 7.13 7.95
N PRO A 127 -1.04 7.68 6.73
CA PRO A 127 0.27 7.88 6.13
C PRO A 127 1.16 8.76 7.03
N THR A 128 2.45 8.46 7.05
CA THR A 128 3.46 9.25 7.78
C THR A 128 4.63 9.60 6.86
N PRO A 129 5.35 10.68 7.14
CA PRO A 129 6.59 11.02 6.43
C PRO A 129 7.66 9.95 6.58
#